data_3d0890244a6906f7855482d9bacf0e1f
#
_entry.id   3d0890244a6906f7855482d9bacf0e1f
#
_cell.length_a   1.000
_cell.length_b   1.000
_cell.length_c   1.000
_cell.angle_alpha   90.00
_cell.angle_beta   90.00
_cell.angle_gamma   90.00
#
_symmetry.space_group_name_H-M   'P 1'
#
loop_
_entity.id
_entity.type
_entity.pdbx_description
1 polymer ?
#
loop_
_entity_poly.entity_id
_entity_poly.type
_entity_poly.pdbx_seq_one_letter_code
_entity_poly.pdbx_strand_id
1 'polypeptide(L)'
;MELNVTEYALRRMEDAPFLRELCDCAANMYRLGWNERNGGNISLLLSADETREYLTGLAPSARFPLVFDCSALAGRCFLITGTGQYFKNIPNQPETSLGIVRIARGGRELELLWGFADGGRPTSEFPTHLMNHIMRLKKDPAHRIVMHCHPTNLIAMT
;
A
#
# COMPACT_ATOMS: atom_id res chain seq x y z
N MET A 1 41.49 5.80 -7.53
CA MET A 1 40.59 4.67 -7.88
C MET A 1 39.18 5.17 -7.62
N GLU A 2 38.60 5.80 -8.66
CA GLU A 2 37.26 6.38 -8.59
C GLU A 2 36.24 5.23 -8.54
N LEU A 3 35.46 5.17 -7.47
CA LEU A 3 34.30 4.30 -7.38
C LEU A 3 33.27 4.81 -8.39
N ASN A 4 33.11 4.05 -9.46
CA ASN A 4 32.03 4.22 -10.43
C ASN A 4 30.70 4.01 -9.69
N VAL A 5 30.10 5.12 -9.26
CA VAL A 5 28.71 5.14 -8.83
C VAL A 5 27.90 4.96 -10.10
N THR A 6 27.62 3.72 -10.43
CA THR A 6 26.65 3.38 -11.49
C THR A 6 25.35 4.08 -11.12
N GLU A 7 24.98 5.06 -11.92
CA GLU A 7 23.71 5.74 -11.90
C GLU A 7 22.62 4.66 -11.99
N TYR A 8 22.08 4.24 -10.83
CA TYR A 8 20.82 3.52 -10.79
C TYR A 8 19.76 4.52 -11.21
N ALA A 9 19.44 4.55 -12.49
CA ALA A 9 18.26 5.23 -12.96
C ALA A 9 17.09 4.69 -12.13
N LEU A 10 16.52 5.54 -11.28
CA LEU A 10 15.32 5.20 -10.52
C LEU A 10 14.30 4.68 -11.51
N ARG A 11 13.88 3.42 -11.36
CA ARG A 11 12.83 2.87 -12.21
C ARG A 11 11.55 3.65 -11.97
N ARG A 12 10.81 3.89 -13.04
CA ARG A 12 9.53 4.59 -12.94
C ARG A 12 8.55 3.73 -12.16
N MET A 13 7.82 4.33 -11.25
CA MET A 13 6.85 3.62 -10.41
C MET A 13 5.76 2.93 -11.25
N GLU A 14 5.39 3.53 -12.39
CA GLU A 14 4.40 2.95 -13.31
C GLU A 14 4.87 1.61 -13.91
N ASP A 15 6.17 1.34 -13.88
CA ASP A 15 6.76 0.08 -14.37
C ASP A 15 6.84 -0.99 -13.29
N ALA A 16 6.52 -0.66 -12.03
CA ALA A 16 6.63 -1.59 -10.91
C ALA A 16 5.62 -2.75 -11.05
N PRO A 17 6.09 -4.01 -11.06
CA PRO A 17 5.21 -5.18 -11.15
C PRO A 17 4.17 -5.22 -10.04
N PHE A 18 4.57 -4.94 -8.81
CA PHE A 18 3.66 -4.95 -7.65
C PHE A 18 2.52 -3.92 -7.78
N LEU A 19 2.76 -2.78 -8.44
CA LEU A 19 1.73 -1.77 -8.68
C LEU A 19 0.71 -2.28 -9.69
N ARG A 20 1.18 -2.85 -10.80
CA ARG A 20 0.30 -3.43 -11.85
C ARG A 20 -0.52 -4.59 -11.29
N GLU A 21 0.10 -5.51 -10.56
CA GLU A 21 -0.59 -6.64 -9.94
C GLU A 21 -1.69 -6.20 -8.97
N LEU A 22 -1.45 -5.16 -8.18
CA LEU A 22 -2.49 -4.62 -7.29
C LEU A 22 -3.61 -3.95 -8.08
N CYS A 23 -3.30 -3.22 -9.15
CA CYS A 23 -4.30 -2.64 -10.05
C CYS A 23 -5.19 -3.72 -10.69
N ASP A 24 -4.59 -4.81 -11.17
CA ASP A 24 -5.31 -5.94 -11.76
C ASP A 24 -6.18 -6.65 -10.73
N CYS A 25 -5.67 -6.83 -9.51
CA CYS A 25 -6.43 -7.38 -8.39
C CYS A 25 -7.67 -6.52 -8.08
N ALA A 26 -7.48 -5.20 -7.96
CA ALA A 26 -8.57 -4.26 -7.70
C ALA A 26 -9.63 -4.28 -8.81
N ALA A 27 -9.20 -4.31 -10.08
CA ALA A 27 -10.09 -4.42 -11.23
C ALA A 27 -10.92 -5.72 -11.19
N ASN A 28 -10.29 -6.84 -10.86
CA ASN A 28 -10.97 -8.14 -10.72
C ASN A 28 -11.98 -8.13 -9.58
N MET A 29 -11.64 -7.60 -8.41
CA MET A 29 -12.54 -7.50 -7.27
C MET A 29 -13.76 -6.64 -7.62
N TYR A 30 -13.56 -5.52 -8.32
CA TYR A 30 -14.67 -4.69 -8.80
C TYR A 30 -15.55 -5.44 -9.80
N ARG A 31 -14.96 -6.12 -10.80
CA ARG A 31 -15.68 -6.91 -11.82
C ARG A 31 -16.53 -8.03 -11.19
N LEU A 32 -16.06 -8.62 -10.09
CA LEU A 32 -16.78 -9.65 -9.33
C LEU A 32 -17.90 -9.08 -8.44
N GLY A 33 -18.04 -7.75 -8.38
CA GLY A 33 -19.03 -7.10 -7.52
C GLY A 33 -18.71 -7.15 -6.03
N TRP A 34 -17.43 -7.30 -5.67
CA TRP A 34 -16.99 -7.38 -4.28
C TRP A 34 -16.72 -6.01 -3.64
N ASN A 35 -16.67 -4.97 -4.44
CA ASN A 35 -16.38 -3.61 -4.02
C ASN A 35 -17.37 -2.63 -4.66
N GLU A 36 -18.40 -2.29 -3.90
CA GLU A 36 -19.34 -1.26 -4.30
C GLU A 36 -18.83 0.13 -3.90
N ARG A 37 -18.99 1.12 -4.78
CA ARG A 37 -18.55 2.51 -4.53
C ARG A 37 -17.08 2.53 -4.03
N ASN A 38 -16.86 3.08 -2.84
CA ASN A 38 -15.56 3.13 -2.15
C ASN A 38 -15.42 2.04 -1.07
N GLY A 39 -16.24 1.00 -1.13
CA GLY A 39 -16.16 -0.13 -0.19
C GLY A 39 -14.95 -1.02 -0.45
N GLY A 40 -14.32 -1.46 0.62
CA GLY A 40 -13.13 -2.31 0.58
C GLY A 40 -11.82 -1.55 0.42
N ASN A 41 -10.74 -2.24 0.69
CA ASN A 41 -9.37 -1.71 0.64
C ASN A 41 -8.34 -2.84 0.57
N ILE A 42 -7.14 -2.52 0.09
CA ILE A 42 -6.02 -3.46 -0.04
C ILE A 42 -4.78 -2.80 0.50
N SER A 43 -3.97 -3.55 1.25
CA SER A 43 -2.59 -3.19 1.56
C SER A 43 -1.63 -4.32 1.19
N LEU A 44 -0.55 -3.97 0.54
CA LEU A 44 0.54 -4.86 0.15
C LEU A 44 1.83 -4.42 0.84
N LEU A 45 2.41 -5.30 1.65
CA LEU A 45 3.73 -5.13 2.21
C LEU A 45 4.78 -5.34 1.13
N LEU A 46 5.57 -4.31 0.83
CA LEU A 46 6.65 -4.40 -0.15
C LEU A 46 7.83 -5.19 0.41
N SER A 47 8.46 -5.96 -0.46
CA SER A 47 9.71 -6.68 -0.13
C SER A 47 10.88 -5.71 0.01
N ALA A 48 11.98 -6.19 0.59
CA ALA A 48 13.20 -5.39 0.69
C ALA A 48 13.76 -5.03 -0.70
N ASP A 49 13.64 -5.94 -1.68
CA ASP A 49 14.11 -5.71 -3.05
C ASP A 49 13.26 -4.67 -3.76
N GLU A 50 11.93 -4.77 -3.69
CA GLU A 50 11.01 -3.78 -4.24
C GLU A 50 11.25 -2.40 -3.62
N THR A 51 11.41 -2.34 -2.29
CA THR A 51 11.71 -1.09 -1.58
C THR A 51 13.04 -0.48 -2.06
N ARG A 52 14.08 -1.28 -2.19
CA ARG A 52 15.39 -0.83 -2.67
C ARG A 52 15.33 -0.36 -4.11
N GLU A 53 14.63 -1.09 -4.97
CA GLU A 53 14.59 -0.83 -6.41
C GLU A 53 13.78 0.43 -6.77
N TYR A 54 12.66 0.66 -6.10
CA TYR A 54 11.70 1.70 -6.47
C TYR A 54 11.63 2.88 -5.51
N LEU A 55 12.08 2.74 -4.25
CA LEU A 55 11.88 3.77 -3.23
C LEU A 55 13.17 4.40 -2.71
N THR A 56 14.35 3.90 -3.13
CA THR A 56 15.63 4.47 -2.71
C THR A 56 15.75 5.94 -3.14
N GLY A 57 16.09 6.80 -2.19
CA GLY A 57 16.26 8.23 -2.44
C GLY A 57 14.97 9.06 -2.41
N LEU A 58 13.79 8.44 -2.30
CA LEU A 58 12.55 9.18 -2.15
C LEU A 58 12.45 9.79 -0.74
N ALA A 59 12.20 11.12 -0.71
CA ALA A 59 11.89 11.84 0.51
C ALA A 59 10.37 11.80 0.79
N PRO A 60 9.95 11.75 2.06
CA PRO A 60 8.54 11.85 2.39
C PRO A 60 7.92 13.17 1.94
N SER A 61 6.79 13.09 1.23
CA SER A 61 6.01 14.26 0.80
C SER A 61 4.93 14.67 1.82
N ALA A 62 4.50 13.74 2.66
CA ALA A 62 3.54 13.97 3.74
C ALA A 62 3.76 12.99 4.89
N ARG A 63 3.17 13.29 6.05
CA ARG A 63 3.19 12.43 7.24
C ARG A 63 1.79 12.31 7.81
N PHE A 64 1.45 11.11 8.31
CA PHE A 64 0.17 10.84 8.94
C PHE A 64 0.41 10.17 10.31
N PRO A 65 -0.23 10.62 11.39
CA PRO A 65 -0.09 10.00 12.69
C PRO A 65 -0.73 8.62 12.71
N LEU A 66 -0.12 7.69 13.47
CA LEU A 66 -0.70 6.38 13.78
C LEU A 66 -1.33 6.39 15.16
N VAL A 67 -2.48 5.73 15.29
CA VAL A 67 -3.26 5.68 16.52
C VAL A 67 -2.70 4.70 17.56
N PHE A 68 -1.79 3.81 17.16
CA PHE A 68 -1.12 2.85 18.04
C PHE A 68 0.34 2.64 17.63
N ASP A 69 1.09 1.91 18.45
CA ASP A 69 2.49 1.62 18.21
C ASP A 69 2.67 0.54 17.15
N CYS A 70 3.27 0.91 16.02
CA CYS A 70 3.62 0.04 14.91
C CYS A 70 5.14 -0.20 14.80
N SER A 71 5.90 -0.04 15.89
CA SER A 71 7.36 -0.19 15.88
C SER A 71 7.83 -1.56 15.38
N ALA A 72 7.01 -2.61 15.53
CA ALA A 72 7.26 -3.93 14.94
C ALA A 72 7.35 -3.92 13.40
N LEU A 73 6.83 -2.88 12.74
CA LEU A 73 6.86 -2.68 11.30
C LEU A 73 7.75 -1.49 10.90
N ALA A 74 8.55 -0.93 11.83
CA ALA A 74 9.39 0.23 11.56
C ALA A 74 10.26 0.04 10.31
N GLY A 75 10.27 1.03 9.44
CA GLY A 75 11.01 0.99 8.16
C GLY A 75 10.35 0.18 7.04
N ARG A 76 9.30 -0.58 7.33
CA ARG A 76 8.57 -1.35 6.30
C ARG A 76 7.70 -0.42 5.46
N CYS A 77 7.60 -0.73 4.16
CA CYS A 77 6.83 0.03 3.18
C CYS A 77 5.59 -0.75 2.73
N PHE A 78 4.50 -0.03 2.54
CA PHE A 78 3.22 -0.59 2.12
C PHE A 78 2.64 0.19 0.95
N LEU A 79 2.20 -0.52 -0.09
CA LEU A 79 1.29 0.01 -1.09
C LEU A 79 -0.13 -0.14 -0.55
N ILE A 80 -0.91 0.95 -0.50
CA ILE A 80 -2.21 0.99 0.16
C ILE A 80 -3.23 1.80 -0.63
N THR A 81 -4.48 1.36 -0.65
CA THR A 81 -5.60 2.11 -1.22
C THR A 81 -5.91 3.36 -0.40
N GLY A 82 -6.27 4.45 -1.10
CA GLY A 82 -6.67 5.71 -0.48
C GLY A 82 -8.08 5.68 0.10
N THR A 83 -8.33 6.56 1.07
CA THR A 83 -9.68 6.75 1.61
C THR A 83 -10.61 7.31 0.54
N GLY A 84 -11.83 6.80 0.46
CA GLY A 84 -12.85 7.26 -0.48
C GLY A 84 -12.61 6.86 -1.94
N GLN A 85 -11.57 6.10 -2.24
CA GLN A 85 -11.25 5.70 -3.62
C GLN A 85 -12.13 4.52 -4.07
N TYR A 86 -12.53 4.57 -5.36
CA TYR A 86 -13.31 3.50 -5.98
C TYR A 86 -12.37 2.52 -6.68
N PHE A 87 -12.55 1.24 -6.46
CA PHE A 87 -11.73 0.19 -7.08
C PHE A 87 -11.75 0.25 -8.61
N LYS A 88 -12.88 0.62 -9.20
CA LYS A 88 -12.99 0.79 -10.66
C LYS A 88 -12.03 1.83 -11.26
N ASN A 89 -11.61 2.81 -10.45
CA ASN A 89 -10.75 3.91 -10.89
C ASN A 89 -9.26 3.58 -10.72
N ILE A 90 -8.90 2.64 -9.83
CA ILE A 90 -7.52 2.32 -9.49
C ILE A 90 -6.65 2.03 -10.72
N PRO A 91 -7.07 1.17 -11.68
CA PRO A 91 -6.24 0.87 -12.86
C PRO A 91 -5.96 2.08 -13.76
N ASN A 92 -6.87 3.06 -13.78
CA ASN A 92 -6.76 4.23 -14.66
C ASN A 92 -6.08 5.43 -13.98
N GLN A 93 -6.06 5.47 -12.65
CA GLN A 93 -5.53 6.58 -11.85
C GLN A 93 -4.80 6.04 -10.61
N PRO A 94 -3.79 5.16 -10.78
CA PRO A 94 -3.13 4.52 -9.65
C PRO A 94 -2.44 5.54 -8.73
N GLU A 95 -1.81 6.58 -9.29
CA GLU A 95 -1.10 7.62 -8.53
C GLU A 95 -2.02 8.48 -7.67
N THR A 96 -3.31 8.55 -8.00
CA THR A 96 -4.33 9.25 -7.19
C THR A 96 -4.98 8.31 -6.17
N SER A 97 -5.26 7.08 -6.62
CA SER A 97 -6.03 6.11 -5.84
C SER A 97 -5.21 5.33 -4.82
N LEU A 98 -3.91 5.25 -5.02
CA LEU A 98 -2.97 4.48 -4.21
C LEU A 98 -1.89 5.38 -3.63
N GLY A 99 -1.28 4.92 -2.54
CA GLY A 99 -0.08 5.53 -1.98
C GLY A 99 0.90 4.49 -1.47
N ILE A 100 2.19 4.81 -1.50
CA ILE A 100 3.22 4.03 -0.82
C ILE A 100 3.63 4.79 0.43
N VAL A 101 3.43 4.14 1.57
CA VAL A 101 3.77 4.69 2.87
C VAL A 101 4.82 3.82 3.56
N ARG A 102 5.72 4.47 4.30
CA ARG A 102 6.70 3.82 5.17
C ARG A 102 6.32 4.05 6.62
N ILE A 103 6.44 3.02 7.46
CA ILE A 103 6.36 3.20 8.92
C ILE A 103 7.63 3.90 9.39
N ALA A 104 7.49 5.09 9.99
CA ALA A 104 8.62 5.82 10.54
C ALA A 104 9.32 5.01 11.66
N ARG A 105 10.59 5.32 11.94
CA ARG A 105 11.40 4.59 12.92
C ARG A 105 10.75 4.49 14.31
N GLY A 106 10.02 5.53 14.72
CA GLY A 106 9.32 5.55 16.01
C GLY A 106 8.03 4.73 16.06
N GLY A 107 7.57 4.17 14.92
CA GLY A 107 6.34 3.39 14.86
C GLY A 107 5.05 4.19 15.09
N ARG A 108 5.11 5.51 15.08
CA ARG A 108 3.98 6.40 15.42
C ARG A 108 3.49 7.26 14.27
N GLU A 109 4.16 7.18 13.12
CA GLU A 109 3.83 7.95 11.92
C GLU A 109 3.99 7.12 10.67
N LEU A 110 3.20 7.44 9.64
CA LEU A 110 3.40 7.04 8.26
C LEU A 110 4.10 8.16 7.50
N GLU A 111 5.05 7.81 6.68
CA GLU A 111 5.74 8.70 5.74
C GLU A 111 5.27 8.36 4.34
N LEU A 112 4.58 9.29 3.66
CA LEU A 112 4.16 9.11 2.26
C LEU A 112 5.35 9.28 1.33
N LEU A 113 5.69 8.24 0.59
CA LEU A 113 6.82 8.24 -0.35
C LEU A 113 6.36 8.42 -1.81
N TRP A 114 5.14 7.96 -2.14
CA TRP A 114 4.58 8.07 -3.49
C TRP A 114 3.05 7.98 -3.44
N GLY A 115 2.40 8.55 -4.45
CA GLY A 115 0.96 8.45 -4.65
C GLY A 115 0.15 9.52 -3.93
N PHE A 116 -1.17 9.30 -3.85
CA PHE A 116 -2.15 10.26 -3.34
C PHE A 116 -1.96 11.65 -3.96
N ALA A 117 -1.79 11.69 -5.28
CA ALA A 117 -1.42 12.90 -6.04
C ALA A 117 -2.43 14.05 -5.92
N ASP A 118 -3.65 13.77 -5.51
CA ASP A 118 -4.72 14.74 -5.24
C ASP A 118 -4.74 15.26 -3.79
N GLY A 119 -3.72 14.95 -2.98
CA GLY A 119 -3.69 15.27 -1.55
C GLY A 119 -4.47 14.28 -0.69
N GLY A 120 -4.78 13.10 -1.21
CA GLY A 120 -5.43 12.01 -0.50
C GLY A 120 -4.61 11.46 0.67
N ARG A 121 -5.17 10.47 1.34
CA ARG A 121 -4.54 9.79 2.49
C ARG A 121 -4.84 8.30 2.46
N PRO A 122 -4.08 7.48 3.21
CA PRO A 122 -4.38 6.05 3.38
C PRO A 122 -5.82 5.82 3.83
N THR A 123 -6.40 4.67 3.45
CA THR A 123 -7.71 4.27 3.96
C THR A 123 -7.79 4.40 5.48
N SER A 124 -8.94 4.81 6.00
CA SER A 124 -9.19 4.91 7.44
C SER A 124 -9.06 3.56 8.16
N GLU A 125 -9.13 2.45 7.42
CA GLU A 125 -8.96 1.09 7.95
C GLU A 125 -7.50 0.63 7.97
N PHE A 126 -6.56 1.44 7.51
CA PHE A 126 -5.15 1.05 7.50
C PHE A 126 -4.61 0.64 8.88
N PRO A 127 -5.02 1.25 10.01
CA PRO A 127 -4.65 0.73 11.34
C PRO A 127 -5.02 -0.73 11.54
N THR A 128 -6.22 -1.16 11.11
CA THR A 128 -6.65 -2.56 11.16
C THR A 128 -5.78 -3.46 10.28
N HIS A 129 -5.41 -2.98 9.08
CA HIS A 129 -4.47 -3.70 8.20
C HIS A 129 -3.12 -3.89 8.88
N LEU A 130 -2.56 -2.84 9.50
CA LEU A 130 -1.27 -2.92 10.20
C LEU A 130 -1.30 -3.94 11.34
N MET A 131 -2.38 -3.97 12.13
CA MET A 131 -2.55 -4.99 13.18
C MET A 131 -2.54 -6.41 12.58
N ASN A 132 -3.26 -6.62 11.48
CA ASN A 132 -3.27 -7.89 10.76
C ASN A 132 -1.86 -8.26 10.25
N HIS A 133 -1.14 -7.33 9.62
CA HIS A 133 0.23 -7.56 9.17
C HIS A 133 1.15 -7.96 10.33
N ILE A 134 1.09 -7.26 11.47
CA ILE A 134 1.89 -7.59 12.65
C ILE A 134 1.62 -9.01 13.14
N MET A 135 0.35 -9.40 13.23
CA MET A 135 -0.04 -10.72 13.73
C MET A 135 0.27 -11.83 12.74
N ARG A 136 0.02 -11.60 11.43
CA ARG A 136 0.25 -12.59 10.38
C ARG A 136 1.73 -12.86 10.16
N LEU A 137 2.57 -11.83 10.17
CA LEU A 137 4.02 -11.97 10.01
C LEU A 137 4.68 -12.78 11.13
N LYS A 138 4.08 -12.83 12.33
CA LYS A 138 4.54 -13.73 13.41
C LYS A 138 4.32 -15.21 13.09
N LYS A 139 3.36 -15.53 12.25
CA LYS A 139 3.01 -16.92 11.87
C LYS A 139 3.60 -17.31 10.53
N ASP A 140 3.63 -16.38 9.59
CA ASP A 140 4.10 -16.59 8.22
C ASP A 140 4.92 -15.39 7.78
N PRO A 141 6.26 -15.49 7.74
CA PRO A 141 7.13 -14.41 7.27
C PRO A 141 6.91 -14.03 5.79
N ALA A 142 6.29 -14.91 5.00
CA ALA A 142 5.96 -14.65 3.61
C ALA A 142 4.65 -13.87 3.42
N HIS A 143 3.91 -13.62 4.51
CA HIS A 143 2.68 -12.83 4.44
C HIS A 143 2.94 -11.42 3.93
N ARG A 144 2.17 -11.00 2.93
CA ARG A 144 2.38 -9.69 2.29
C ARG A 144 1.10 -8.86 2.09
N ILE A 145 -0.08 -9.49 2.07
CA ILE A 145 -1.30 -8.80 1.64
C ILE A 145 -2.42 -8.92 2.66
N VAL A 146 -3.13 -7.82 2.88
CA VAL A 146 -4.42 -7.77 3.58
C VAL A 146 -5.44 -7.12 2.66
N MET A 147 -6.57 -7.77 2.47
CA MET A 147 -7.67 -7.29 1.65
C MET A 147 -8.97 -7.28 2.45
N HIS A 148 -9.73 -6.20 2.30
CA HIS A 148 -11.10 -6.09 2.76
C HIS A 148 -12.02 -5.88 1.56
N CYS A 149 -13.10 -6.63 1.49
CA CYS A 149 -14.10 -6.52 0.41
C CYS A 149 -15.51 -6.82 0.96
N HIS A 150 -16.51 -6.47 0.15
CA HIS A 150 -17.92 -6.62 0.48
C HIS A 150 -18.61 -7.58 -0.49
N PRO A 151 -18.32 -8.91 -0.48
CA PRO A 151 -18.96 -9.85 -1.37
C PRO A 151 -20.44 -9.97 -0.98
N THR A 152 -21.33 -9.47 -1.83
CA THR A 152 -22.77 -9.35 -1.55
C THR A 152 -23.40 -10.66 -1.08
N ASN A 153 -23.04 -11.77 -1.73
CA ASN A 153 -23.59 -13.09 -1.38
C ASN A 153 -23.16 -13.56 0.03
N LEU A 154 -21.90 -13.28 0.43
CA LEU A 154 -21.44 -13.61 1.77
C LEU A 154 -22.13 -12.75 2.82
N ILE A 155 -22.28 -11.45 2.56
CA ILE A 155 -22.96 -10.52 3.47
C ILE A 155 -24.44 -10.91 3.64
N ALA A 156 -25.09 -11.34 2.55
CA ALA A 156 -26.49 -11.77 2.61
C ALA A 156 -26.71 -13.09 3.40
N MET A 157 -25.65 -13.86 3.67
CA MET A 157 -25.70 -15.11 4.42
C MET A 157 -25.41 -14.92 5.92
N THR A 158 -24.99 -13.73 6.34
CA THR A 158 -24.69 -13.40 7.75
C THR A 158 -25.81 -12.62 8.41
#